data_150b94f26de5981e775fa902b6027cec
#
_entry.id   150b94f26de5981e775fa902b6027cec
#
_cell.length_a   1.000
_cell.length_b   1.000
_cell.length_c   1.000
_cell.angle_alpha   90.00
_cell.angle_beta   90.00
_cell.angle_gamma   90.00
#
_symmetry.space_group_name_H-M   'P 1'
#
loop_
_entity.id
_entity.type
_entity.pdbx_description
1 polymer ?
#
loop_
_entity_poly.entity_id
_entity_poly.type
_entity_poly.pdbx_seq_one_letter_code
_entity_poly.pdbx_strand_id
1 'polypeptide(L)'
;MYTLEECERVWKKAIRLEKNSDYELQAEKWLPYYQYLAENYRTEERKAKKEARILTEYMCREKILRPQDCILDIGAGMGDYALEFAPRCAEAIALEISEPCIQVLRRRAEEKNIQNIRTILESWEEFGRNSQKKFDVVFGAMCPAICDIEQLLKMESFSKRHCCLVAPVRGSYDKHRKAMMQELEIKPKGMTTEAIHYINALYLMNRQINVKTISVLKKTLLTEKTVMEQYPVYFEIFGISQEKSSALLREYFKRNAESGFLEEDTCLKLALISWKINEEK
;
A
#
# COMPACT_ATOMS: atom_id res chain seq x y z
N MET A 1 9.63 2.77 -31.05
CA MET A 1 8.48 3.34 -30.26
C MET A 1 8.33 2.47 -29.04
N TYR A 2 8.25 3.04 -27.84
CA TYR A 2 8.12 2.29 -26.57
C TYR A 2 6.74 1.60 -26.53
N THR A 3 6.75 0.27 -26.43
CA THR A 3 5.54 -0.56 -26.51
C THR A 3 5.01 -0.96 -25.13
N LEU A 4 3.76 -1.45 -25.09
CA LEU A 4 3.16 -1.96 -23.87
C LEU A 4 3.94 -3.17 -23.32
N GLU A 5 4.40 -4.05 -24.20
CA GLU A 5 5.23 -5.22 -23.85
C GLU A 5 6.58 -4.81 -23.25
N GLU A 6 7.23 -3.80 -23.83
CA GLU A 6 8.47 -3.24 -23.27
C GLU A 6 8.24 -2.59 -21.91
N CYS A 7 7.11 -1.88 -21.75
CA CYS A 7 6.70 -1.29 -20.48
C CYS A 7 6.53 -2.37 -19.41
N GLU A 8 5.81 -3.44 -19.71
CA GLU A 8 5.59 -4.55 -18.79
C GLU A 8 6.90 -5.26 -18.41
N ARG A 9 7.76 -5.49 -19.37
CA ARG A 9 9.09 -6.07 -19.14
C ARG A 9 9.94 -5.20 -18.19
N VAL A 10 9.95 -3.88 -18.41
CA VAL A 10 10.66 -2.92 -17.54
C VAL A 10 10.04 -2.92 -16.14
N TRP A 11 8.73 -2.91 -16.05
CA TRP A 11 8.02 -2.95 -14.78
C TRP A 11 8.32 -4.25 -14.01
N LYS A 12 8.12 -5.42 -14.62
CA LYS A 12 8.45 -6.71 -14.02
C LYS A 12 9.90 -6.80 -13.57
N LYS A 13 10.84 -6.24 -14.33
CA LYS A 13 12.26 -6.16 -13.95
C LYS A 13 12.50 -5.26 -12.74
N ALA A 14 11.77 -4.15 -12.63
CA ALA A 14 11.93 -3.18 -11.54
C ALA A 14 11.48 -3.73 -10.18
N ILE A 15 10.45 -4.59 -10.18
CA ILE A 15 9.87 -5.17 -8.96
C ILE A 15 10.41 -6.57 -8.61
N ARG A 16 11.21 -7.20 -9.48
CA ARG A 16 11.88 -8.46 -9.17
C ARG A 16 13.00 -8.23 -8.16
N LEU A 17 12.87 -8.84 -6.99
CA LEU A 17 13.88 -8.82 -5.94
C LEU A 17 15.15 -9.60 -6.32
N GLU A 18 15.06 -10.65 -7.15
CA GLU A 18 16.17 -11.40 -7.76
C GLU A 18 15.68 -12.30 -8.91
N LYS A 19 16.63 -12.86 -9.67
CA LYS A 19 16.41 -13.59 -10.94
C LYS A 19 15.43 -14.78 -10.91
N ASN A 20 14.91 -15.21 -9.73
CA ASN A 20 14.11 -16.42 -9.56
C ASN A 20 12.90 -16.26 -8.65
N SER A 21 12.46 -15.07 -8.27
CA SER A 21 11.27 -14.93 -7.44
C SER A 21 10.04 -14.71 -8.31
N ASP A 22 9.14 -15.69 -8.32
CA ASP A 22 7.81 -15.54 -8.85
C ASP A 22 7.05 -14.48 -8.08
N TYR A 23 6.15 -13.81 -8.76
CA TYR A 23 5.40 -12.66 -8.28
C TYR A 23 4.50 -12.97 -7.07
N GLU A 24 3.95 -14.18 -7.01
CA GLU A 24 3.14 -14.73 -5.93
C GLU A 24 3.83 -14.66 -4.55
N LEU A 25 5.15 -14.79 -4.54
CA LEU A 25 5.97 -14.70 -3.33
C LEU A 25 6.04 -13.29 -2.70
N GLN A 26 5.60 -12.24 -3.36
CA GLN A 26 5.76 -10.89 -2.82
C GLN A 26 4.66 -10.53 -1.81
N ALA A 27 3.41 -10.81 -2.12
CA ALA A 27 2.31 -10.59 -1.17
C ALA A 27 2.51 -11.47 0.08
N GLU A 28 2.91 -12.74 -0.11
CA GLU A 28 3.20 -13.68 0.98
C GLU A 28 4.37 -13.23 1.87
N LYS A 29 5.43 -12.64 1.29
CA LYS A 29 6.56 -12.11 2.08
C LYS A 29 6.19 -10.93 2.97
N TRP A 30 5.20 -10.13 2.55
CA TRP A 30 4.71 -9.02 3.35
C TRP A 30 3.75 -9.44 4.46
N LEU A 31 3.08 -10.57 4.30
CA LEU A 31 2.03 -11.03 5.21
C LEU A 31 2.51 -11.13 6.68
N PRO A 32 3.67 -11.75 7.01
CA PRO A 32 4.15 -11.80 8.38
C PRO A 32 4.38 -10.41 9.00
N TYR A 33 4.88 -9.46 8.21
CA TYR A 33 5.11 -8.11 8.68
C TYR A 33 3.79 -7.37 8.96
N TYR A 34 2.79 -7.50 8.10
CA TYR A 34 1.48 -6.91 8.33
C TYR A 34 0.72 -7.57 9.48
N GLN A 35 0.87 -8.89 9.66
CA GLN A 35 0.36 -9.61 10.82
C GLN A 35 0.98 -9.06 12.10
N TYR A 36 2.30 -8.95 12.15
CA TYR A 36 3.01 -8.34 13.29
C TYR A 36 2.49 -6.93 13.60
N LEU A 37 2.33 -6.09 12.58
CA LEU A 37 1.79 -4.74 12.76
C LEU A 37 0.35 -4.74 13.28
N ALA A 38 -0.48 -5.69 12.86
CA ALA A 38 -1.86 -5.81 13.31
C ALA A 38 -1.95 -6.31 14.76
N GLU A 39 -1.18 -7.34 15.10
CA GLU A 39 -1.11 -7.90 16.47
C GLU A 39 -0.60 -6.88 17.49
N ASN A 40 0.33 -6.01 17.08
CA ASN A 40 0.90 -4.95 17.89
C ASN A 40 0.21 -3.59 17.70
N TYR A 41 -0.97 -3.58 17.05
CA TYR A 41 -1.72 -2.36 16.83
C TYR A 41 -2.33 -1.82 18.11
N ARG A 42 -1.93 -0.60 18.50
CA ARG A 42 -2.52 0.14 19.61
C ARG A 42 -3.20 1.39 19.05
N THR A 43 -4.50 1.52 19.30
CA THR A 43 -5.33 2.64 18.80
C THR A 43 -4.76 4.00 19.25
N GLU A 44 -4.24 4.07 20.47
CA GLU A 44 -3.72 5.31 21.08
C GLU A 44 -2.43 5.81 20.42
N GLU A 45 -1.64 4.92 19.82
CA GLU A 45 -0.35 5.25 19.22
C GLU A 45 -0.44 5.57 17.72
N ARG A 46 -1.52 5.18 17.07
CA ARG A 46 -1.66 5.33 15.61
C ARG A 46 -2.73 6.35 15.23
N LYS A 47 -2.31 7.59 15.02
CA LYS A 47 -3.15 8.60 14.38
C LYS A 47 -3.53 8.15 12.97
N ALA A 48 -4.76 8.47 12.52
CA ALA A 48 -5.18 8.25 11.14
C ALA A 48 -4.10 8.78 10.18
N LYS A 49 -3.80 8.02 9.13
CA LYS A 49 -2.77 8.42 8.18
C LYS A 49 -3.22 9.68 7.47
N LYS A 50 -2.45 10.76 7.64
CA LYS A 50 -2.72 12.07 7.04
C LYS A 50 -2.86 12.00 5.52
N GLU A 51 -2.05 11.16 4.88
CA GLU A 51 -2.08 10.93 3.43
C GLU A 51 -3.41 10.34 2.95
N ALA A 52 -3.97 9.37 3.68
CA ALA A 52 -5.25 8.75 3.33
C ALA A 52 -6.37 9.79 3.32
N ARG A 53 -6.43 10.63 4.36
CA ARG A 53 -7.39 11.72 4.45
C ARG A 53 -7.25 12.72 3.31
N ILE A 54 -6.03 13.23 3.06
CA ILE A 54 -5.76 14.22 2.01
C ILE A 54 -6.19 13.71 0.64
N LEU A 55 -5.84 12.45 0.32
CA LEU A 55 -6.16 11.86 -0.98
C LEU A 55 -7.66 11.55 -1.10
N THR A 56 -8.32 11.09 -0.04
CA THR A 56 -9.77 10.90 -0.05
C THR A 56 -10.52 12.22 -0.23
N GLU A 57 -10.13 13.29 0.46
CA GLU A 57 -10.71 14.62 0.28
C GLU A 57 -10.53 15.12 -1.16
N TYR A 58 -9.37 14.85 -1.77
CA TYR A 58 -9.15 15.15 -3.20
C TYR A 58 -10.11 14.35 -4.08
N MET A 59 -10.26 13.03 -3.86
CA MET A 59 -11.18 12.19 -4.64
C MET A 59 -12.62 12.69 -4.56
N CYS A 60 -13.08 13.15 -3.40
CA CYS A 60 -14.41 13.71 -3.23
C CYS A 60 -14.57 15.04 -4.00
N ARG A 61 -13.59 15.93 -3.88
CA ARG A 61 -13.61 17.23 -4.57
C ARG A 61 -13.65 17.09 -6.10
N GLU A 62 -12.88 16.15 -6.64
CA GLU A 62 -12.83 15.85 -8.08
C GLU A 62 -13.99 14.93 -8.54
N LYS A 63 -14.94 14.61 -7.65
CA LYS A 63 -16.09 13.72 -7.91
C LYS A 63 -15.71 12.31 -8.39
N ILE A 64 -14.49 11.89 -8.06
CA ILE A 64 -14.02 10.51 -8.25
C ILE A 64 -14.78 9.59 -7.30
N LEU A 65 -14.89 9.98 -6.02
CA LEU A 65 -15.73 9.34 -5.01
C LEU A 65 -16.92 10.24 -4.70
N ARG A 66 -18.14 9.66 -4.67
CA ARG A 66 -19.41 10.35 -4.46
C ARG A 66 -20.20 9.70 -3.32
N PRO A 67 -21.13 10.42 -2.67
CA PRO A 67 -21.90 9.87 -1.54
C PRO A 67 -22.72 8.61 -1.86
N GLN A 68 -23.14 8.45 -3.12
CA GLN A 68 -23.93 7.27 -3.55
C GLN A 68 -23.09 6.09 -4.03
N ASP A 69 -21.77 6.23 -4.09
CA ASP A 69 -20.90 5.20 -4.65
C ASP A 69 -20.70 4.02 -3.71
N CYS A 70 -20.49 2.84 -4.30
CA CYS A 70 -19.90 1.68 -3.67
C CYS A 70 -18.42 1.60 -4.13
N ILE A 71 -17.47 1.61 -3.18
CA ILE A 71 -16.05 1.53 -3.46
C ILE A 71 -15.47 0.20 -3.02
N LEU A 72 -14.61 -0.40 -3.85
CA LEU A 72 -13.77 -1.55 -3.50
C LEU A 72 -12.36 -1.06 -3.17
N ASP A 73 -11.87 -1.34 -1.97
CA ASP A 73 -10.49 -1.08 -1.51
C ASP A 73 -9.71 -2.40 -1.53
N ILE A 74 -8.80 -2.56 -2.49
CA ILE A 74 -8.01 -3.77 -2.72
C ILE A 74 -6.75 -3.71 -1.86
N GLY A 75 -6.55 -4.72 -1.01
CA GLY A 75 -5.46 -4.74 -0.03
C GLY A 75 -5.66 -3.68 1.03
N ALA A 76 -6.87 -3.62 1.61
CA ALA A 76 -7.28 -2.57 2.54
C ALA A 76 -6.42 -2.51 3.82
N GLY A 77 -5.70 -3.57 4.15
CA GLY A 77 -4.90 -3.66 5.35
C GLY A 77 -5.74 -3.41 6.61
N MET A 78 -5.22 -2.58 7.50
CA MET A 78 -5.94 -2.18 8.73
C MET A 78 -6.95 -1.04 8.50
N GLY A 79 -7.32 -0.76 7.23
CA GLY A 79 -8.43 0.13 6.86
C GLY A 79 -8.10 1.63 6.82
N ASP A 80 -6.85 2.01 6.60
CA ASP A 80 -6.47 3.42 6.60
C ASP A 80 -7.24 4.25 5.55
N TYR A 81 -7.52 3.68 4.37
CA TYR A 81 -8.34 4.31 3.33
C TYR A 81 -9.82 3.96 3.47
N ALA A 82 -10.18 2.70 3.71
CA ALA A 82 -11.57 2.27 3.86
C ALA A 82 -12.33 3.09 4.92
N LEU A 83 -11.68 3.40 6.07
CA LEU A 83 -12.22 4.23 7.13
C LEU A 83 -12.39 5.71 6.74
N GLU A 84 -11.62 6.19 5.77
CA GLU A 84 -11.78 7.54 5.21
C GLU A 84 -12.86 7.57 4.11
N PHE A 85 -13.04 6.48 3.36
CA PHE A 85 -14.07 6.37 2.33
C PHE A 85 -15.47 6.26 2.92
N ALA A 86 -15.66 5.39 3.92
CA ALA A 86 -16.97 5.03 4.43
C ALA A 86 -17.87 6.24 4.81
N PRO A 87 -17.38 7.28 5.49
CA PRO A 87 -18.21 8.45 5.79
C PRO A 87 -18.56 9.30 4.56
N ARG A 88 -18.02 8.98 3.39
CA ARG A 88 -18.11 9.79 2.16
C ARG A 88 -18.71 9.04 0.96
N CYS A 89 -19.15 7.80 1.19
CA CYS A 89 -19.78 6.94 0.17
C CYS A 89 -20.94 6.14 0.75
N ALA A 90 -21.69 5.46 -0.11
CA ALA A 90 -22.79 4.60 0.35
C ALA A 90 -22.28 3.32 1.02
N GLU A 91 -21.26 2.68 0.45
CA GLU A 91 -20.65 1.47 1.00
C GLU A 91 -19.16 1.39 0.64
N ALA A 92 -18.32 1.05 1.62
CA ALA A 92 -16.92 0.71 1.40
C ALA A 92 -16.71 -0.80 1.58
N ILE A 93 -16.18 -1.45 0.55
CA ILE A 93 -15.82 -2.87 0.59
C ILE A 93 -14.32 -2.96 0.75
N ALA A 94 -13.87 -3.55 1.85
CA ALA A 94 -12.45 -3.74 2.15
C ALA A 94 -12.06 -5.19 1.87
N LEU A 95 -11.31 -5.41 0.79
CA LEU A 95 -10.74 -6.70 0.43
C LEU A 95 -9.34 -6.82 1.01
N GLU A 96 -9.09 -7.85 1.82
CA GLU A 96 -7.81 -8.05 2.49
C GLU A 96 -7.56 -9.56 2.69
N ILE A 97 -6.32 -10.00 2.53
CA ILE A 97 -5.91 -11.40 2.71
C ILE A 97 -5.57 -11.74 4.18
N SER A 98 -5.24 -10.74 4.98
CA SER A 98 -4.80 -10.90 6.37
C SER A 98 -5.97 -10.77 7.35
N GLU A 99 -6.38 -11.89 7.96
CA GLU A 99 -7.41 -11.87 9.00
C GLU A 99 -7.06 -10.94 10.19
N PRO A 100 -5.83 -10.91 10.73
CA PRO A 100 -5.47 -9.94 11.77
C PRO A 100 -5.66 -8.48 11.34
N CYS A 101 -5.36 -8.13 10.09
CA CYS A 101 -5.61 -6.80 9.57
C CYS A 101 -7.11 -6.46 9.51
N ILE A 102 -7.93 -7.41 9.06
CA ILE A 102 -9.41 -7.26 9.05
C ILE A 102 -9.95 -7.06 10.46
N GLN A 103 -9.47 -7.79 11.45
CA GLN A 103 -9.90 -7.64 12.84
C GLN A 103 -9.59 -6.24 13.37
N VAL A 104 -8.41 -5.72 13.08
CA VAL A 104 -8.04 -4.33 13.41
C VAL A 104 -8.95 -3.33 12.70
N LEU A 105 -9.23 -3.54 11.41
CA LEU A 105 -10.12 -2.67 10.64
C LEU A 105 -11.51 -2.63 11.25
N ARG A 106 -12.10 -3.79 11.56
CA ARG A 106 -13.44 -3.91 12.19
C ARG A 106 -13.49 -3.17 13.52
N ARG A 107 -12.52 -3.41 14.42
CA ARG A 107 -12.42 -2.71 15.70
C ARG A 107 -12.34 -1.19 15.51
N ARG A 108 -11.51 -0.70 14.57
CA ARG A 108 -11.40 0.73 14.26
C ARG A 108 -12.70 1.32 13.70
N ALA A 109 -13.45 0.55 12.91
CA ALA A 109 -14.76 0.96 12.40
C ALA A 109 -15.78 1.09 13.54
N GLU A 110 -15.82 0.13 14.45
CA GLU A 110 -16.66 0.14 15.65
C GLU A 110 -16.35 1.35 16.55
N GLU A 111 -15.06 1.60 16.86
CA GLU A 111 -14.61 2.75 17.65
C GLU A 111 -15.04 4.10 17.04
N LYS A 112 -15.20 4.16 15.72
CA LYS A 112 -15.64 5.35 14.98
C LYS A 112 -17.13 5.37 14.67
N ASN A 113 -17.91 4.37 15.12
CA ASN A 113 -19.32 4.18 14.79
C ASN A 113 -19.60 4.15 13.28
N ILE A 114 -18.68 3.59 12.48
CA ILE A 114 -18.82 3.43 11.04
C ILE A 114 -19.48 2.07 10.76
N GLN A 115 -20.66 2.06 10.10
CA GLN A 115 -21.46 0.85 9.87
C GLN A 115 -21.51 0.41 8.40
N ASN A 116 -21.07 1.24 7.48
CA ASN A 116 -21.13 1.00 6.04
C ASN A 116 -19.82 0.49 5.44
N ILE A 117 -18.99 -0.21 6.26
CA ILE A 117 -17.84 -0.97 5.79
C ILE A 117 -18.17 -2.45 5.82
N ARG A 118 -17.92 -3.13 4.70
CA ARG A 118 -17.97 -4.58 4.61
C ARG A 118 -16.56 -5.11 4.31
N THR A 119 -16.12 -6.09 5.08
CA THR A 119 -14.80 -6.74 4.88
C THR A 119 -14.96 -8.06 4.13
N ILE A 120 -14.00 -8.37 3.25
CA ILE A 120 -13.89 -9.63 2.53
C ILE A 120 -12.49 -10.17 2.79
N LEU A 121 -12.40 -11.38 3.37
CA LEU A 121 -11.15 -12.10 3.59
C LEU A 121 -10.88 -12.98 2.38
N GLU A 122 -10.17 -12.44 1.41
CA GLU A 122 -9.85 -13.14 0.17
C GLU A 122 -8.64 -12.47 -0.49
N SER A 123 -7.85 -13.22 -1.25
CA SER A 123 -6.78 -12.65 -2.07
C SER A 123 -7.36 -11.91 -3.28
N TRP A 124 -6.65 -10.88 -3.75
CA TRP A 124 -7.03 -10.22 -5.00
C TRP A 124 -7.00 -11.16 -6.20
N GLU A 125 -6.10 -12.13 -6.19
CA GLU A 125 -6.00 -13.13 -7.25
C GLU A 125 -7.26 -13.98 -7.37
N GLU A 126 -7.81 -14.43 -6.24
CA GLU A 126 -9.00 -15.28 -6.20
C GLU A 126 -10.30 -14.48 -6.32
N PHE A 127 -10.26 -13.21 -5.88
CA PHE A 127 -11.42 -12.34 -5.87
C PHE A 127 -12.09 -12.27 -7.25
N GLY A 128 -13.37 -12.51 -7.26
CA GLY A 128 -14.21 -12.38 -8.44
C GLY A 128 -14.25 -13.60 -9.36
N ARG A 129 -13.57 -14.69 -9.03
CA ARG A 129 -13.70 -15.95 -9.82
C ARG A 129 -15.16 -16.39 -9.98
N ASN A 130 -16.00 -16.08 -8.98
CA ASN A 130 -17.41 -16.46 -8.95
C ASN A 130 -18.37 -15.26 -8.88
N SER A 131 -17.90 -14.05 -9.13
CA SER A 131 -18.71 -12.84 -8.99
C SER A 131 -18.44 -11.84 -10.11
N GLN A 132 -19.52 -11.33 -10.72
CA GLN A 132 -19.46 -10.23 -11.69
C GLN A 132 -19.88 -8.89 -11.04
N LYS A 133 -19.89 -8.79 -9.70
CA LYS A 133 -20.28 -7.56 -9.02
C LYS A 133 -19.33 -6.44 -9.38
N LYS A 134 -19.85 -5.34 -9.93
CA LYS A 134 -19.09 -4.13 -10.23
C LYS A 134 -19.31 -3.06 -9.18
N PHE A 135 -18.25 -2.28 -8.92
CA PHE A 135 -18.20 -1.17 -7.98
C PHE A 135 -18.13 0.15 -8.73
N ASP A 136 -18.62 1.23 -8.15
CA ASP A 136 -18.56 2.53 -8.81
C ASP A 136 -17.12 3.05 -8.88
N VAL A 137 -16.33 2.73 -7.86
CA VAL A 137 -14.87 3.00 -7.79
C VAL A 137 -14.14 1.74 -7.36
N VAL A 138 -13.03 1.42 -8.03
CA VAL A 138 -12.08 0.39 -7.61
C VAL A 138 -10.76 1.07 -7.26
N PHE A 139 -10.30 0.83 -6.04
CA PHE A 139 -9.16 1.51 -5.45
C PHE A 139 -8.13 0.51 -4.95
N GLY A 140 -6.85 0.88 -4.99
CA GLY A 140 -5.76 0.15 -4.35
C GLY A 140 -4.65 1.11 -3.92
N ALA A 141 -4.13 0.93 -2.71
CA ALA A 141 -3.06 1.76 -2.18
C ALA A 141 -1.85 0.95 -1.79
N MET A 142 -0.73 1.13 -2.48
CA MET A 142 0.53 0.44 -2.21
C MET A 142 0.35 -1.09 -2.09
N CYS A 143 -0.60 -1.63 -2.86
CA CYS A 143 -0.99 -3.03 -2.85
C CYS A 143 -0.03 -3.85 -3.74
N PRO A 144 0.75 -4.79 -3.19
CA PRO A 144 1.68 -5.60 -4.00
C PRO A 144 1.00 -6.49 -5.03
N ALA A 145 -0.27 -6.85 -4.81
CA ALA A 145 -1.03 -7.68 -5.74
C ALA A 145 -1.39 -6.98 -7.05
N ILE A 146 -1.30 -5.63 -7.10
CA ILE A 146 -1.54 -4.86 -8.33
C ILE A 146 -0.18 -4.52 -8.95
N CYS A 147 0.29 -5.32 -9.84
CA CYS A 147 1.71 -5.40 -10.13
C CYS A 147 2.07 -5.57 -11.60
N ASP A 148 1.09 -5.70 -12.46
CA ASP A 148 1.24 -5.83 -13.91
C ASP A 148 -0.01 -5.31 -14.63
N ILE A 149 0.02 -5.41 -15.96
CA ILE A 149 -1.06 -4.94 -16.83
C ILE A 149 -2.33 -5.79 -16.65
N GLU A 150 -2.19 -7.08 -16.41
CA GLU A 150 -3.32 -7.98 -16.19
C GLU A 150 -4.12 -7.54 -14.95
N GLN A 151 -3.43 -7.18 -13.89
CA GLN A 151 -4.07 -6.69 -12.66
C GLN A 151 -4.74 -5.32 -12.85
N LEU A 152 -4.20 -4.44 -13.70
CA LEU A 152 -4.87 -3.20 -14.08
C LEU A 152 -6.17 -3.48 -14.85
N LEU A 153 -6.13 -4.38 -15.82
CA LEU A 153 -7.32 -4.80 -16.58
C LEU A 153 -8.35 -5.47 -15.66
N LYS A 154 -7.90 -6.28 -14.71
CA LYS A 154 -8.79 -6.88 -13.70
C LYS A 154 -9.46 -5.79 -12.85
N MET A 155 -8.75 -4.76 -12.39
CA MET A 155 -9.37 -3.62 -11.70
C MET A 155 -10.45 -2.96 -12.56
N GLU A 156 -10.17 -2.72 -13.84
CA GLU A 156 -11.13 -2.14 -14.79
C GLU A 156 -12.39 -3.00 -14.93
N SER A 157 -12.23 -4.33 -14.99
CA SER A 157 -13.36 -5.26 -15.14
C SER A 157 -14.35 -5.19 -13.98
N PHE A 158 -13.89 -4.85 -12.78
CA PHE A 158 -14.72 -4.67 -11.59
C PHE A 158 -15.24 -3.23 -11.41
N SER A 159 -14.78 -2.28 -12.20
CA SER A 159 -15.17 -0.87 -12.07
C SER A 159 -16.29 -0.50 -13.05
N LYS A 160 -17.26 0.27 -12.57
CA LYS A 160 -18.27 0.92 -13.42
C LYS A 160 -17.81 2.28 -13.91
N ARG A 161 -16.96 2.99 -13.14
CA ARG A 161 -16.72 4.40 -13.42
C ARG A 161 -15.28 4.85 -13.28
N HIS A 162 -14.63 4.58 -12.16
CA HIS A 162 -13.24 4.98 -11.93
C HIS A 162 -12.40 3.87 -11.32
N CYS A 163 -11.17 3.76 -11.78
CA CYS A 163 -10.10 3.09 -11.06
C CYS A 163 -9.13 4.10 -10.48
N CYS A 164 -8.58 3.80 -9.30
CA CYS A 164 -7.64 4.65 -8.59
C CYS A 164 -6.53 3.81 -7.97
N LEU A 165 -5.30 4.30 -8.07
CA LEU A 165 -4.13 3.70 -7.43
C LEU A 165 -3.36 4.77 -6.66
N VAL A 166 -2.92 4.41 -5.46
CA VAL A 166 -1.94 5.19 -4.71
C VAL A 166 -0.62 4.44 -4.71
N ALA A 167 0.40 5.07 -5.25
CA ALA A 167 1.72 4.47 -5.39
C ALA A 167 2.82 5.43 -4.93
N PRO A 168 3.97 4.89 -4.45
CA PRO A 168 5.11 5.72 -4.07
C PRO A 168 5.71 6.41 -5.29
N VAL A 169 6.19 7.63 -5.04
CA VAL A 169 6.98 8.42 -5.99
C VAL A 169 8.43 8.40 -5.52
N ARG A 170 9.36 8.39 -6.46
CA ARG A 170 10.79 8.43 -6.18
C ARG A 170 11.16 9.59 -5.25
N GLY A 171 12.09 9.32 -4.33
CA GLY A 171 12.56 10.29 -3.35
C GLY A 171 11.78 10.25 -2.03
N SER A 172 10.92 9.26 -1.82
CA SER A 172 10.48 8.88 -0.47
C SER A 172 11.68 8.32 0.32
N TYR A 173 11.75 8.63 1.60
CA TYR A 173 12.79 8.09 2.48
C TYR A 173 12.33 7.97 3.94
N ASP A 174 12.97 7.06 4.65
CA ASP A 174 12.98 6.97 6.10
C ASP A 174 14.45 6.95 6.52
N LYS A 175 14.89 7.93 7.30
CA LYS A 175 16.32 8.21 7.57
C LYS A 175 17.04 6.98 8.14
N HIS A 176 16.58 6.48 9.28
CA HIS A 176 17.25 5.39 9.97
C HIS A 176 16.98 4.04 9.31
N ARG A 177 15.74 3.78 8.84
CA ARG A 177 15.42 2.55 8.11
C ARG A 177 16.30 2.39 6.88
N LYS A 178 16.48 3.46 6.10
CA LYS A 178 17.36 3.43 4.94
C LYS A 178 18.81 3.16 5.30
N ALA A 179 19.32 3.78 6.37
CA ALA A 179 20.69 3.56 6.84
C ALA A 179 20.90 2.11 7.33
N MET A 180 19.95 1.55 8.11
CA MET A 180 19.99 0.15 8.55
C MET A 180 19.97 -0.82 7.36
N MET A 181 19.15 -0.54 6.33
CA MET A 181 19.13 -1.34 5.09
C MET A 181 20.49 -1.30 4.37
N GLN A 182 21.17 -0.15 4.35
CA GLN A 182 22.49 -0.03 3.75
C GLN A 182 23.54 -0.85 4.53
N GLU A 183 23.53 -0.82 5.85
CA GLU A 183 24.45 -1.63 6.68
C GLU A 183 24.18 -3.14 6.55
N LEU A 184 22.93 -3.53 6.31
CA LEU A 184 22.55 -4.93 6.00
C LEU A 184 22.83 -5.33 4.55
N GLU A 185 23.43 -4.43 3.75
CA GLU A 185 23.67 -4.61 2.32
C GLU A 185 22.38 -4.93 1.51
N ILE A 186 21.22 -4.56 2.06
CA ILE A 186 19.94 -4.70 1.38
C ILE A 186 19.89 -3.66 0.25
N LYS A 187 19.88 -4.15 -0.98
CA LYS A 187 19.61 -3.31 -2.15
C LYS A 187 18.12 -3.35 -2.43
N PRO A 188 17.34 -2.35 -2.01
CA PRO A 188 15.91 -2.33 -2.29
C PRO A 188 15.72 -2.17 -3.80
N LYS A 189 15.48 -3.27 -4.49
CA LYS A 189 14.93 -3.24 -5.84
C LYS A 189 13.42 -3.33 -5.69
N GLY A 190 12.74 -2.22 -6.00
CA GLY A 190 11.32 -2.13 -6.26
C GLY A 190 10.38 -3.09 -5.50
N MET A 191 10.27 -2.94 -4.19
CA MET A 191 9.36 -3.77 -3.39
C MET A 191 7.90 -3.39 -3.53
N THR A 192 7.65 -2.21 -4.04
CA THR A 192 6.32 -1.71 -4.38
C THR A 192 6.41 -1.08 -5.76
N THR A 193 5.37 -1.26 -6.54
CA THR A 193 5.30 -0.61 -7.85
C THR A 193 5.34 0.90 -7.68
N GLU A 194 6.39 1.55 -8.20
CA GLU A 194 6.44 3.01 -8.25
C GLU A 194 5.37 3.55 -9.23
N ALA A 195 4.85 4.72 -8.93
CA ALA A 195 3.80 5.39 -9.72
C ALA A 195 4.11 5.45 -11.23
N ILE A 196 5.39 5.59 -11.60
CA ILE A 196 5.81 5.70 -13.01
C ILE A 196 5.44 4.47 -13.84
N HIS A 197 5.46 3.27 -13.25
CA HIS A 197 5.10 2.04 -13.97
C HIS A 197 3.62 2.01 -14.31
N TYR A 198 2.75 2.37 -13.36
CA TYR A 198 1.32 2.50 -13.62
C TYR A 198 1.01 3.58 -14.66
N ILE A 199 1.65 4.76 -14.54
CA ILE A 199 1.46 5.88 -15.47
C ILE A 199 1.81 5.46 -16.90
N ASN A 200 2.99 4.83 -17.09
CA ASN A 200 3.43 4.37 -18.39
C ASN A 200 2.50 3.31 -18.99
N ALA A 201 2.10 2.31 -18.20
CA ALA A 201 1.20 1.27 -18.66
C ALA A 201 -0.16 1.86 -19.07
N LEU A 202 -0.79 2.65 -18.23
CA LEU A 202 -2.10 3.27 -18.49
C LEU A 202 -2.04 4.22 -19.69
N TYR A 203 -0.96 4.98 -19.86
CA TYR A 203 -0.74 5.83 -21.02
C TYR A 203 -0.69 4.99 -22.32
N LEU A 204 0.09 3.92 -22.33
CA LEU A 204 0.22 3.01 -23.48
C LEU A 204 -1.08 2.22 -23.76
N MET A 205 -1.91 2.00 -22.73
CA MET A 205 -3.27 1.46 -22.85
C MET A 205 -4.29 2.51 -23.33
N ASN A 206 -3.83 3.71 -23.69
CA ASN A 206 -4.67 4.83 -24.11
C ASN A 206 -5.72 5.25 -23.06
N ARG A 207 -5.36 5.21 -21.78
CA ARG A 207 -6.22 5.69 -20.68
C ARG A 207 -5.99 7.17 -20.42
N GLN A 208 -7.08 7.91 -20.19
CA GLN A 208 -7.02 9.30 -19.75
C GLN A 208 -6.77 9.33 -18.25
N ILE A 209 -5.49 9.48 -17.87
CA ILE A 209 -5.06 9.48 -16.47
C ILE A 209 -5.06 10.88 -15.88
N ASN A 210 -5.41 10.94 -14.60
CA ASN A 210 -5.20 12.11 -13.76
C ASN A 210 -4.27 11.73 -12.60
N VAL A 211 -3.26 12.55 -12.34
CA VAL A 211 -2.22 12.26 -11.32
C VAL A 211 -2.14 13.40 -10.32
N LYS A 212 -2.40 13.08 -9.06
CA LYS A 212 -2.25 13.99 -7.92
C LYS A 212 -1.10 13.52 -7.04
N THR A 213 -0.05 14.31 -6.93
CA THR A 213 1.06 14.02 -6.02
C THR A 213 0.91 14.76 -4.70
N ILE A 214 1.35 14.11 -3.62
CA ILE A 214 1.46 14.69 -2.29
C ILE A 214 2.79 14.32 -1.66
N SER A 215 3.25 15.14 -0.71
CA SER A 215 4.39 14.83 0.16
C SER A 215 3.97 14.97 1.61
N VAL A 216 4.25 13.95 2.41
CA VAL A 216 3.97 13.94 3.84
C VAL A 216 5.28 13.80 4.58
N LEU A 217 5.59 14.80 5.41
CA LEU A 217 6.74 14.77 6.31
C LEU A 217 6.27 14.31 7.69
N LYS A 218 6.99 13.41 8.30
CA LYS A 218 6.71 12.90 9.63
C LYS A 218 8.01 12.74 10.40
N LYS A 219 7.99 13.14 11.67
CA LYS A 219 9.03 12.83 12.65
C LYS A 219 8.48 11.84 13.66
N THR A 220 9.23 10.81 13.96
CA THR A 220 8.85 9.79 14.94
C THR A 220 10.06 9.44 15.80
N LEU A 221 9.84 9.33 17.11
CA LEU A 221 10.86 8.83 18.00
C LEU A 221 10.75 7.30 18.08
N LEU A 222 11.81 6.60 17.69
CA LEU A 222 11.89 5.15 17.76
C LEU A 222 12.65 4.76 19.03
N THR A 223 11.98 3.99 19.88
CA THR A 223 12.63 3.39 21.06
C THR A 223 13.46 2.18 20.65
N GLU A 224 14.41 1.76 21.49
CA GLU A 224 15.14 0.50 21.28
C GLU A 224 14.17 -0.68 21.12
N LYS A 225 13.14 -0.74 21.97
CA LYS A 225 12.09 -1.76 21.89
C LYS A 225 11.44 -1.78 20.51
N THR A 226 11.00 -0.63 19.99
CA THR A 226 10.37 -0.54 18.67
C THR A 226 11.33 -1.03 17.57
N VAL A 227 12.60 -0.61 17.62
CA VAL A 227 13.60 -1.03 16.63
C VAL A 227 13.84 -2.53 16.70
N MET A 228 13.99 -3.11 17.89
CA MET A 228 14.31 -4.53 18.07
C MET A 228 13.13 -5.47 17.82
N GLU A 229 11.89 -5.02 17.97
CA GLU A 229 10.70 -5.84 17.74
C GLU A 229 10.21 -5.74 16.28
N GLN A 230 10.19 -4.55 15.69
CA GLN A 230 9.58 -4.31 14.38
C GLN A 230 10.52 -4.55 13.20
N TYR A 231 11.76 -4.06 13.29
CA TYR A 231 12.66 -4.09 12.13
C TYR A 231 13.18 -5.48 11.75
N PRO A 232 13.44 -6.42 12.70
CA PRO A 232 13.81 -7.77 12.30
C PRO A 232 12.74 -8.45 11.45
N VAL A 233 11.46 -8.33 11.82
CA VAL A 233 10.34 -8.85 11.02
C VAL A 233 10.24 -8.14 9.66
N TYR A 234 10.49 -6.84 9.63
CA TYR A 234 10.53 -6.09 8.36
C TYR A 234 11.66 -6.56 7.44
N PHE A 235 12.85 -6.86 7.98
CA PHE A 235 14.00 -7.27 7.15
C PHE A 235 13.92 -8.71 6.67
N GLU A 236 13.05 -9.54 7.26
CA GLU A 236 12.76 -10.88 6.72
C GLU A 236 12.14 -10.84 5.32
N ILE A 237 11.39 -9.78 4.99
CA ILE A 237 10.85 -9.56 3.64
C ILE A 237 11.98 -9.61 2.59
N PHE A 238 13.21 -9.20 2.98
CA PHE A 238 14.41 -9.17 2.13
C PHE A 238 15.29 -10.41 2.28
N GLY A 239 14.82 -11.43 2.99
CA GLY A 239 15.59 -12.66 3.23
C GLY A 239 16.70 -12.52 4.27
N ILE A 240 16.65 -11.48 5.11
CA ILE A 240 17.59 -11.33 6.23
C ILE A 240 16.97 -11.96 7.46
N SER A 241 17.64 -12.95 8.05
CA SER A 241 17.15 -13.58 9.28
C SER A 241 17.05 -12.59 10.44
N GLN A 242 16.09 -12.80 11.34
CA GLN A 242 15.93 -11.96 12.53
C GLN A 242 17.17 -11.94 13.41
N GLU A 243 17.89 -13.06 13.52
CA GLU A 243 19.15 -13.15 14.28
C GLU A 243 20.21 -12.21 13.71
N LYS A 244 20.45 -12.28 12.39
CA LYS A 244 21.42 -11.42 11.69
C LYS A 244 21.07 -9.95 11.80
N SER A 245 19.82 -9.59 11.57
CA SER A 245 19.36 -8.20 11.64
C SER A 245 19.39 -7.67 13.09
N SER A 246 18.97 -8.46 14.08
CA SER A 246 18.94 -8.04 15.49
C SER A 246 20.30 -7.66 16.04
N ALA A 247 21.36 -8.39 15.67
CA ALA A 247 22.73 -8.06 16.08
C ALA A 247 23.14 -6.67 15.56
N LEU A 248 22.95 -6.43 14.27
CA LEU A 248 23.27 -5.15 13.62
C LEU A 248 22.41 -4.00 14.18
N LEU A 249 21.10 -4.22 14.35
CA LEU A 249 20.16 -3.21 14.85
C LEU A 249 20.54 -2.72 16.26
N ARG A 250 20.99 -3.63 17.14
CA ARG A 250 21.44 -3.29 18.47
C ARG A 250 22.68 -2.40 18.46
N GLU A 251 23.64 -2.73 17.60
CA GLU A 251 24.84 -1.92 17.40
C GLU A 251 24.51 -0.55 16.78
N TYR A 252 23.63 -0.56 15.76
CA TYR A 252 23.16 0.66 15.10
C TYR A 252 22.47 1.60 16.09
N PHE A 253 21.57 1.06 16.92
CA PHE A 253 20.85 1.85 17.92
C PHE A 253 21.82 2.49 18.92
N LYS A 254 22.76 1.71 19.48
CA LYS A 254 23.76 2.22 20.41
C LYS A 254 24.59 3.37 19.85
N ARG A 255 24.93 3.32 18.54
CA ARG A 255 25.76 4.36 17.91
C ARG A 255 24.99 5.63 17.56
N ASN A 256 23.69 5.52 17.28
CA ASN A 256 22.94 6.60 16.65
C ASN A 256 21.81 7.13 17.54
N ALA A 257 21.47 6.48 18.67
CA ALA A 257 20.42 6.96 19.55
C ALA A 257 20.91 8.16 20.38
N GLU A 258 20.08 9.19 20.44
CA GLU A 258 20.24 10.35 21.30
C GLU A 258 19.18 10.29 22.41
N SER A 259 19.60 10.42 23.65
CA SER A 259 18.71 10.35 24.84
C SER A 259 17.80 9.09 24.84
N GLY A 260 18.28 7.96 24.28
CA GLY A 260 17.53 6.70 24.26
C GLY A 260 16.52 6.56 23.10
N PHE A 261 16.57 7.44 22.09
CA PHE A 261 15.69 7.42 20.92
C PHE A 261 16.45 7.63 19.62
N LEU A 262 15.94 7.06 18.53
CA LEU A 262 16.30 7.48 17.18
C LEU A 262 15.21 8.43 16.65
N GLU A 263 15.59 9.64 16.22
CA GLU A 263 14.67 10.56 15.55
C GLU A 263 14.55 10.17 14.08
N GLU A 264 13.48 9.43 13.75
CA GLU A 264 13.18 9.01 12.38
C GLU A 264 12.49 10.14 11.61
N ASP A 265 13.18 10.66 10.63
CA ASP A 265 12.63 11.58 9.64
C ASP A 265 12.12 10.79 8.44
N THR A 266 10.82 10.81 8.24
CA THR A 266 10.17 10.18 7.09
C THR A 266 9.66 11.24 6.12
N CYS A 267 10.02 11.10 4.85
CA CYS A 267 9.39 11.80 3.74
C CYS A 267 8.68 10.78 2.85
N LEU A 268 7.36 10.76 2.89
CA LEU A 268 6.54 9.91 2.05
C LEU A 268 6.00 10.74 0.88
N LYS A 269 6.42 10.40 -0.34
CA LYS A 269 5.90 10.98 -1.58
C LYS A 269 5.01 9.97 -2.27
N LEU A 270 3.75 10.34 -2.49
CA LEU A 270 2.73 9.49 -3.09
C LEU A 270 2.10 10.17 -4.30
N ALA A 271 1.69 9.35 -5.25
CA ALA A 271 0.81 9.74 -6.34
C ALA A 271 -0.49 8.97 -6.25
N LEU A 272 -1.61 9.67 -6.26
CA LEU A 272 -2.92 9.12 -6.63
C LEU A 272 -3.03 9.22 -8.14
N ILE A 273 -3.16 8.08 -8.79
CA ILE A 273 -3.39 7.92 -10.23
C ILE A 273 -4.84 7.49 -10.38
N SER A 274 -5.64 8.24 -11.13
CA SER A 274 -7.04 7.90 -11.38
C SER A 274 -7.36 7.96 -12.86
N TRP A 275 -8.23 7.07 -13.30
CA TRP A 275 -8.73 7.05 -14.68
C TRP A 275 -10.19 6.60 -14.72
N LYS A 276 -10.87 7.03 -15.77
CA LYS A 276 -12.26 6.61 -16.04
C LYS A 276 -12.28 5.33 -16.82
N ILE A 277 -13.25 4.49 -16.51
CA ILE A 277 -13.62 3.38 -17.36
C ILE A 277 -14.45 3.95 -18.49
N ASN A 278 -14.00 3.80 -19.74
CA ASN A 278 -14.78 4.16 -20.89
C ASN A 278 -15.96 3.19 -20.97
N GLU A 279 -17.18 3.71 -20.96
CA GLU A 279 -18.32 2.94 -21.45
C GLU A 279 -17.99 2.61 -22.91
N GLU A 280 -17.92 1.31 -23.22
CA GLU A 280 -17.84 0.87 -24.62
C GLU A 280 -19.03 1.51 -25.35
N LYS A 281 -18.68 2.31 -26.39
CA LYS A 281 -19.68 2.91 -27.26
C LYS A 281 -20.29 1.86 -28.16
#